data_ace1575f3224de15807c3d42eac9174f
#
_entry.id   ace1575f3224de15807c3d42eac9174f
#
_cell.length_a   1.000
_cell.length_b   1.000
_cell.length_c   1.000
_cell.angle_alpha   90.00
_cell.angle_beta   90.00
_cell.angle_gamma   90.00
#
_symmetry.space_group_name_H-M   'P 1'
#
loop_
_entity.id
_entity.type
_entity.pdbx_description
1 polymer ?
#
loop_
_entity_poly.entity_id
_entity_poly.type
_entity_poly.pdbx_seq_one_letter_code
_entity_poly.pdbx_strand_id
1 'polypeptide(L)'
;MRKMAILAAAVALLLVVVAPTGAASGPTIVELETVASGLTAPVGLTHAGDGSGRLFIVEQTGQIRVVEVGTLLAAPFLEISGLLPTLNAFFDERGLLGVAFHPAYEGNGRFYVRYSVPRSGDPGEPCFGTSRGCHSEVLAEYRVSAGDPNVADPSSGLVLFAVDEPQFNHDAGDVAFGPDGFLYFTLGDGGGANDGLADSPPSHGPIGNGQNIETTLGSILRIDVDHRAVCHRGRTLQVGTAATDAHLRHGDTPGACAGDTSTALYRIPSDNPFADTTGADEIYAYGLRNPYKFSFDDGPGGNGALYLADVGQNLFEEVNIIERGGNYGWVIREGFHCFDPFNPTTPPATCSDTGPSGEPLIDPIVEYSHPGSGFSPEIGITVIGGFVYRGSESPGLVGSYLFGDFAKAFFAPSGTLLFINDPTGPSPTIEQFQIGLDDRDYGLFLKGFGEDEDGEVYACGSIALAPTGTTGVCQRIVAEN
;
A
#
# COMPACT_ATOMS: atom_id res chain seq x y z
N MET A 1 -88.96 -23.13 2.89
CA MET A 1 -87.78 -22.43 3.50
C MET A 1 -86.64 -22.57 2.53
N ARG A 2 -86.36 -21.51 1.76
CA ARG A 2 -85.27 -21.42 0.77
C ARG A 2 -84.07 -20.76 1.44
N LYS A 3 -82.91 -21.46 1.47
CA LYS A 3 -81.67 -20.90 1.93
C LYS A 3 -81.01 -20.19 0.74
N MET A 4 -80.84 -18.87 0.87
CA MET A 4 -80.02 -18.06 -0.03
C MET A 4 -78.57 -18.24 0.34
N ALA A 5 -77.73 -18.70 -0.59
CA ALA A 5 -76.26 -18.67 -0.45
C ALA A 5 -75.72 -17.28 -1.00
N ILE A 6 -75.02 -16.57 -0.20
CA ILE A 6 -74.32 -15.33 -0.60
C ILE A 6 -72.89 -15.72 -1.05
N LEU A 7 -72.61 -15.46 -2.31
CA LEU A 7 -71.27 -15.66 -2.89
C LEU A 7 -70.48 -14.35 -2.67
N ALA A 8 -69.44 -14.38 -1.85
CA ALA A 8 -68.52 -13.27 -1.67
C ALA A 8 -67.38 -13.39 -2.70
N ALA A 9 -67.32 -12.46 -3.64
CA ALA A 9 -66.22 -12.35 -4.57
C ALA A 9 -65.08 -11.56 -3.93
N ALA A 10 -63.94 -12.21 -3.69
CA ALA A 10 -62.70 -11.54 -3.27
C ALA A 10 -61.98 -10.96 -4.50
N VAL A 11 -61.89 -9.63 -4.56
CA VAL A 11 -61.06 -8.92 -5.53
C VAL A 11 -59.64 -8.87 -4.98
N ALA A 12 -58.74 -9.64 -5.57
CA ALA A 12 -57.29 -9.53 -5.29
C ALA A 12 -56.73 -8.31 -6.03
N LEU A 13 -56.37 -7.30 -5.27
CA LEU A 13 -55.63 -6.12 -5.77
C LEU A 13 -54.15 -6.51 -5.94
N LEU A 14 -53.69 -6.69 -7.18
CA LEU A 14 -52.29 -6.90 -7.51
C LEU A 14 -51.59 -5.53 -7.39
N LEU A 15 -50.87 -5.27 -6.30
CA LEU A 15 -49.93 -4.17 -6.23
C LEU A 15 -48.71 -4.54 -7.08
N VAL A 16 -48.62 -3.97 -8.27
CA VAL A 16 -47.34 -3.95 -9.04
C VAL A 16 -46.45 -2.93 -8.38
N VAL A 17 -45.50 -3.39 -7.59
CA VAL A 17 -44.38 -2.58 -7.11
C VAL A 17 -43.47 -2.41 -8.33
N VAL A 18 -43.58 -1.24 -9.00
CA VAL A 18 -42.57 -0.80 -9.97
C VAL A 18 -41.38 -0.39 -9.14
N ALA A 19 -40.32 -1.22 -9.12
CA ALA A 19 -39.02 -0.81 -8.62
C ALA A 19 -38.59 0.41 -9.46
N PRO A 20 -38.07 1.47 -8.83
CA PRO A 20 -37.49 2.56 -9.59
C PRO A 20 -36.33 1.97 -10.41
N THR A 21 -36.45 2.04 -11.72
CA THR A 21 -35.30 1.87 -12.63
C THR A 21 -34.34 2.99 -12.26
N GLY A 22 -33.23 2.64 -11.60
CA GLY A 22 -32.15 3.57 -11.36
C GLY A 22 -31.82 4.24 -12.70
N ALA A 23 -31.97 5.55 -12.79
CA ALA A 23 -31.41 6.30 -13.89
C ALA A 23 -29.91 5.96 -13.90
N ALA A 24 -29.39 5.55 -15.05
CA ALA A 24 -27.95 5.44 -15.22
C ALA A 24 -27.37 6.82 -14.85
N SER A 25 -26.65 6.89 -13.73
CA SER A 25 -25.89 8.09 -13.39
C SER A 25 -24.91 8.34 -14.54
N GLY A 26 -24.82 9.57 -15.03
CA GLY A 26 -23.79 9.96 -15.99
C GLY A 26 -22.39 9.66 -15.40
N PRO A 27 -21.34 9.83 -16.19
CA PRO A 27 -19.97 9.63 -15.71
C PRO A 27 -19.70 10.54 -14.52
N THR A 28 -18.95 10.05 -13.53
CA THR A 28 -18.48 10.86 -12.41
C THR A 28 -17.35 11.76 -12.90
N ILE A 29 -17.61 13.07 -12.94
CA ILE A 29 -16.67 14.07 -13.44
C ILE A 29 -15.86 14.62 -12.27
N VAL A 30 -14.54 14.71 -12.45
CA VAL A 30 -13.63 15.32 -11.48
C VAL A 30 -12.75 16.37 -12.14
N GLU A 31 -12.41 17.42 -11.39
CA GLU A 31 -11.32 18.33 -11.69
C GLU A 31 -10.10 18.00 -10.84
N LEU A 32 -8.92 18.29 -11.38
CA LEU A 32 -7.64 18.05 -10.73
C LEU A 32 -6.99 19.39 -10.37
N GLU A 33 -6.97 19.69 -9.07
CA GLU A 33 -6.37 20.92 -8.55
C GLU A 33 -4.93 20.69 -8.14
N THR A 34 -3.99 21.33 -8.85
CA THR A 34 -2.55 21.18 -8.54
C THR A 34 -2.20 21.82 -7.21
N VAL A 35 -1.68 21.02 -6.27
CA VAL A 35 -1.20 21.48 -4.95
C VAL A 35 0.31 21.59 -4.88
N ALA A 36 1.04 20.80 -5.67
CA ALA A 36 2.49 20.88 -5.80
C ALA A 36 2.93 20.50 -7.21
N SER A 37 3.98 21.15 -7.71
CA SER A 37 4.59 20.86 -9.01
C SER A 37 6.10 21.06 -8.96
N GLY A 38 6.81 20.60 -9.99
CA GLY A 38 8.27 20.64 -10.01
C GLY A 38 8.92 19.54 -9.17
N LEU A 39 8.17 18.48 -8.85
CA LEU A 39 8.60 17.36 -8.04
C LEU A 39 9.40 16.34 -8.86
N THR A 40 10.25 15.56 -8.18
CA THR A 40 11.04 14.48 -8.80
C THR A 40 10.47 13.12 -8.39
N ALA A 41 9.70 12.48 -9.30
CA ALA A 41 9.08 11.18 -9.07
C ALA A 41 8.30 11.08 -7.73
N PRO A 42 7.25 11.89 -7.53
CA PRO A 42 6.42 11.78 -6.33
C PRO A 42 5.65 10.46 -6.35
N VAL A 43 5.75 9.67 -5.26
CA VAL A 43 5.16 8.33 -5.13
C VAL A 43 4.08 8.25 -4.05
N GLY A 44 3.77 9.36 -3.41
CA GLY A 44 2.70 9.46 -2.42
C GLY A 44 2.70 10.79 -1.69
N LEU A 45 1.61 11.02 -0.97
CA LEU A 45 1.38 12.20 -0.15
C LEU A 45 0.66 11.78 1.12
N THR A 46 0.96 12.41 2.24
CA THR A 46 0.29 12.19 3.53
C THR A 46 0.30 13.45 4.39
N HIS A 47 -0.29 13.37 5.55
CA HIS A 47 -0.33 14.42 6.57
C HIS A 47 0.24 13.94 7.91
N ALA A 48 0.53 14.86 8.82
CA ALA A 48 1.10 14.49 10.12
C ALA A 48 0.05 14.19 11.21
N GLY A 49 -1.22 14.48 10.97
CA GLY A 49 -2.30 14.36 11.97
C GLY A 49 -2.12 15.28 13.17
N ASP A 50 -1.41 16.41 13.00
CA ASP A 50 -1.06 17.37 14.08
C ASP A 50 -1.88 18.66 14.02
N GLY A 51 -2.93 18.71 13.20
CA GLY A 51 -3.79 19.88 13.02
C GLY A 51 -3.14 21.03 12.27
N SER A 52 -1.98 20.83 11.67
CA SER A 52 -1.26 21.87 10.93
C SER A 52 -1.74 22.05 9.49
N GLY A 53 -2.42 21.06 8.91
CA GLY A 53 -2.83 21.02 7.53
C GLY A 53 -1.66 20.94 6.54
N ARG A 54 -0.46 20.57 7.00
CA ARG A 54 0.71 20.36 6.13
C ARG A 54 0.58 19.06 5.37
N LEU A 55 1.00 19.09 4.09
CA LEU A 55 1.10 17.90 3.26
C LEU A 55 2.57 17.51 3.08
N PHE A 56 2.85 16.24 3.21
CA PHE A 56 4.19 15.67 3.07
C PHE A 56 4.23 14.77 1.84
N ILE A 57 5.04 15.14 0.85
CA ILE A 57 5.13 14.43 -0.43
C ILE A 57 6.41 13.62 -0.46
N VAL A 58 6.29 12.33 -0.72
CA VAL A 58 7.41 11.40 -0.84
C VAL A 58 7.92 11.45 -2.27
N GLU A 59 9.19 11.84 -2.45
CA GLU A 59 9.90 11.72 -3.71
C GLU A 59 10.80 10.47 -3.68
N GLN A 60 10.61 9.58 -4.64
CA GLN A 60 11.35 8.30 -4.75
C GLN A 60 12.87 8.48 -4.63
N THR A 61 13.37 9.63 -5.00
CA THR A 61 14.81 10.00 -5.00
C THR A 61 15.38 10.29 -3.62
N GLY A 62 14.59 10.19 -2.55
CA GLY A 62 15.08 10.30 -1.17
C GLY A 62 14.73 11.59 -0.45
N GLN A 63 13.77 12.34 -0.95
CA GLN A 63 13.29 13.55 -0.27
C GLN A 63 11.84 13.42 0.18
N ILE A 64 11.52 13.95 1.35
CA ILE A 64 10.13 14.24 1.76
C ILE A 64 9.97 15.75 1.66
N ARG A 65 9.05 16.21 0.80
CA ARG A 65 8.76 17.63 0.57
C ARG A 65 7.57 18.06 1.42
N VAL A 66 7.49 19.35 1.75
CA VAL A 66 6.39 19.92 2.53
C VAL A 66 5.64 20.96 1.72
N VAL A 67 4.31 20.85 1.74
CA VAL A 67 3.41 21.94 1.34
C VAL A 67 2.79 22.53 2.59
N GLU A 68 3.00 23.80 2.83
CA GLU A 68 2.46 24.55 3.96
C GLU A 68 1.65 25.74 3.43
N VAL A 69 0.37 25.83 3.85
CA VAL A 69 -0.56 26.89 3.40
C VAL A 69 -0.55 27.04 1.86
N GLY A 70 -0.65 25.90 1.14
CA GLY A 70 -0.66 25.86 -0.32
C GLY A 70 0.67 26.21 -1.02
N THR A 71 1.76 26.27 -0.27
CA THR A 71 3.10 26.60 -0.80
C THR A 71 4.07 25.44 -0.60
N LEU A 72 4.65 24.93 -1.69
CA LEU A 72 5.73 23.95 -1.63
C LEU A 72 6.99 24.64 -1.09
N LEU A 73 7.47 24.18 0.08
CA LEU A 73 8.67 24.72 0.71
C LEU A 73 9.92 24.36 -0.10
N ALA A 74 10.90 25.30 -0.12
CA ALA A 74 12.14 25.11 -0.87
C ALA A 74 13.04 24.02 -0.26
N ALA A 75 13.12 23.96 1.08
CA ALA A 75 13.85 22.92 1.79
C ALA A 75 12.98 21.67 1.97
N PRO A 76 13.52 20.45 1.81
CA PRO A 76 12.80 19.23 2.13
C PRO A 76 12.64 19.07 3.66
N PHE A 77 11.60 18.35 4.08
CA PHE A 77 11.43 17.90 5.46
C PHE A 77 12.51 16.88 5.86
N LEU A 78 12.74 15.89 5.00
CA LEU A 78 13.79 14.88 5.17
C LEU A 78 14.57 14.74 3.86
N GLU A 79 15.91 14.57 3.97
CA GLU A 79 16.80 14.30 2.84
C GLU A 79 17.69 13.11 3.18
N ILE A 80 17.44 11.97 2.50
CA ILE A 80 18.17 10.72 2.69
C ILE A 80 18.67 10.10 1.38
N SER A 81 18.72 10.86 0.29
CA SER A 81 19.20 10.37 -1.01
C SER A 81 20.59 9.72 -0.94
N GLY A 82 21.43 10.19 -0.01
CA GLY A 82 22.76 9.62 0.25
C GLY A 82 22.76 8.21 0.87
N LEU A 83 21.62 7.73 1.37
CA LEU A 83 21.45 6.37 1.90
C LEU A 83 20.96 5.39 0.84
N LEU A 84 20.35 5.90 -0.24
CA LEU A 84 19.72 5.07 -1.26
C LEU A 84 20.73 4.38 -2.17
N PRO A 85 20.40 3.23 -2.78
CA PRO A 85 21.17 2.71 -3.89
C PRO A 85 21.11 3.67 -5.08
N THR A 86 22.07 3.59 -5.98
CA THR A 86 21.97 4.30 -7.26
C THR A 86 20.75 3.82 -8.01
N LEU A 87 19.74 4.69 -8.18
CA LEU A 87 18.52 4.37 -8.89
C LEU A 87 18.78 4.31 -10.40
N ASN A 88 18.06 3.42 -11.08
CA ASN A 88 18.17 3.25 -12.51
C ASN A 88 17.58 4.47 -13.24
N ALA A 89 18.33 5.03 -14.15
CA ALA A 89 17.93 6.20 -14.92
C ALA A 89 16.78 5.96 -15.90
N PHE A 90 16.32 4.73 -16.07
CA PHE A 90 15.23 4.38 -16.98
C PHE A 90 13.94 4.01 -16.21
N PHE A 91 14.01 3.06 -15.28
CA PHE A 91 12.93 2.62 -14.42
C PHE A 91 13.53 1.96 -13.18
N ASP A 92 12.98 2.24 -12.01
CA ASP A 92 13.38 1.63 -10.74
C ASP A 92 12.18 1.61 -9.79
N GLU A 93 12.02 0.55 -9.02
CA GLU A 93 11.02 0.46 -7.97
C GLU A 93 11.62 0.82 -6.60
N ARG A 94 12.94 0.75 -6.46
CA ARG A 94 13.69 1.12 -5.25
C ARG A 94 13.65 2.63 -4.99
N GLY A 95 13.98 3.02 -3.77
CA GLY A 95 14.08 4.42 -3.38
C GLY A 95 13.48 4.72 -2.02
N LEU A 96 13.04 5.94 -1.80
CA LEU A 96 12.18 6.31 -0.69
C LEU A 96 10.72 6.10 -1.13
N LEU A 97 9.99 5.18 -0.47
CA LEU A 97 8.74 4.64 -0.97
C LEU A 97 7.52 5.01 -0.12
N GLY A 98 7.72 5.23 1.20
CA GLY A 98 6.61 5.53 2.10
C GLY A 98 7.03 6.33 3.33
N VAL A 99 6.07 7.03 3.91
CA VAL A 99 6.20 7.74 5.19
C VAL A 99 4.91 7.64 5.99
N ALA A 100 5.01 7.38 7.29
CA ALA A 100 3.90 7.40 8.23
C ALA A 100 4.27 8.22 9.47
N PHE A 101 3.40 9.13 9.87
CA PHE A 101 3.55 9.86 11.12
C PHE A 101 2.92 9.08 12.27
N HIS A 102 3.59 9.10 13.43
CA HIS A 102 3.06 8.43 14.61
C HIS A 102 1.73 9.06 15.05
N PRO A 103 0.70 8.31 15.48
CA PRO A 103 -0.58 8.87 15.90
C PRO A 103 -0.50 9.97 16.97
N ALA A 104 0.58 9.97 17.80
CA ALA A 104 0.88 11.02 18.75
C ALA A 104 2.04 11.94 18.30
N TYR A 105 2.19 12.18 16.98
CA TYR A 105 3.29 12.93 16.40
C TYR A 105 3.40 14.35 16.98
N GLU A 106 2.30 15.07 17.20
CA GLU A 106 2.29 16.38 17.83
C GLU A 106 3.07 16.40 19.16
N GLY A 107 2.95 15.33 19.94
CA GLY A 107 3.61 15.23 21.25
C GLY A 107 5.00 14.59 21.24
N ASN A 108 5.31 13.70 20.27
CA ASN A 108 6.53 12.89 20.29
C ASN A 108 7.46 13.13 19.10
N GLY A 109 6.99 13.77 18.03
CA GLY A 109 7.75 14.11 16.83
C GLY A 109 8.29 12.91 16.05
N ARG A 110 7.74 11.70 16.25
CA ARG A 110 8.19 10.46 15.61
C ARG A 110 7.48 10.24 14.29
N PHE A 111 8.23 9.78 13.28
CA PHE A 111 7.69 9.32 12.02
C PHE A 111 8.55 8.18 11.45
N TYR A 112 8.02 7.45 10.52
CA TYR A 112 8.60 6.21 9.98
C TYR A 112 8.70 6.31 8.49
N VAL A 113 9.81 5.80 7.94
CA VAL A 113 10.05 5.81 6.49
C VAL A 113 10.44 4.43 6.00
N ARG A 114 9.97 4.10 4.80
CA ARG A 114 10.34 2.91 4.04
C ARG A 114 11.25 3.33 2.90
N TYR A 115 12.44 2.72 2.82
CA TYR A 115 13.39 3.03 1.77
C TYR A 115 14.38 1.89 1.52
N SER A 116 14.93 1.86 0.32
CA SER A 116 15.94 0.90 -0.10
C SER A 116 17.34 1.41 0.25
N VAL A 117 18.22 0.50 0.71
CA VAL A 117 19.64 0.79 0.93
C VAL A 117 20.53 -0.15 0.13
N PRO A 118 21.75 0.26 -0.27
CA PRO A 118 22.70 -0.66 -0.87
C PRO A 118 23.01 -1.78 0.13
N ARG A 119 22.88 -3.02 -0.30
CA ARG A 119 23.32 -4.16 0.50
C ARG A 119 24.85 -4.10 0.61
N SER A 120 25.36 -4.01 1.83
CA SER A 120 26.80 -4.07 2.10
C SER A 120 27.25 -5.52 1.93
N GLY A 121 27.82 -5.82 0.75
CA GLY A 121 27.97 -7.06 0.16
C GLY A 121 28.88 -8.07 0.82
N ASP A 122 28.51 -9.30 0.72
CA ASP A 122 29.46 -10.38 0.43
C ASP A 122 29.67 -10.40 -1.09
N PRO A 123 30.92 -10.31 -1.59
CA PRO A 123 31.21 -10.41 -3.03
C PRO A 123 30.86 -11.78 -3.65
N GLY A 124 30.18 -12.66 -2.92
CA GLY A 124 29.85 -14.01 -3.33
C GLY A 124 28.39 -14.41 -3.22
N GLU A 125 27.51 -13.55 -2.66
CA GLU A 125 26.07 -13.84 -2.68
C GLU A 125 25.45 -13.30 -3.97
N PRO A 126 24.83 -14.14 -4.79
CA PRO A 126 24.23 -13.69 -6.04
C PRO A 126 22.96 -12.87 -5.76
N CYS A 127 22.96 -11.62 -6.18
CA CYS A 127 21.72 -10.95 -6.56
C CYS A 127 21.20 -11.68 -7.79
N PHE A 128 20.17 -12.46 -7.65
CA PHE A 128 19.68 -13.29 -8.74
C PHE A 128 19.32 -12.45 -9.97
N GLY A 129 20.03 -12.69 -11.05
CA GLY A 129 19.60 -12.38 -12.41
C GLY A 129 19.81 -10.98 -12.94
N THR A 130 20.36 -9.99 -12.22
CA THR A 130 20.55 -8.65 -12.76
C THR A 130 21.87 -7.98 -12.40
N SER A 131 22.40 -7.18 -13.33
CA SER A 131 23.52 -6.23 -13.14
C SER A 131 23.15 -5.03 -12.25
N ARG A 132 22.01 -5.03 -11.55
CA ARG A 132 21.43 -3.84 -10.89
C ARG A 132 21.60 -3.81 -9.38
N GLY A 133 22.55 -4.52 -8.83
CA GLY A 133 22.94 -4.40 -7.41
C GLY A 133 21.87 -4.91 -6.41
N CYS A 134 22.31 -5.68 -5.44
CA CYS A 134 21.51 -6.09 -4.31
C CYS A 134 21.18 -4.89 -3.44
N HIS A 135 20.02 -4.92 -2.82
CA HIS A 135 19.61 -3.92 -1.84
C HIS A 135 18.88 -4.60 -0.68
N SER A 136 18.68 -3.86 0.36
CA SER A 136 17.78 -4.25 1.45
C SER A 136 16.70 -3.19 1.58
N GLU A 137 15.48 -3.64 1.82
CA GLU A 137 14.39 -2.77 2.20
C GLU A 137 14.44 -2.51 3.71
N VAL A 138 14.30 -1.23 4.07
CA VAL A 138 14.47 -0.75 5.44
C VAL A 138 13.21 -0.02 5.90
N LEU A 139 12.76 -0.31 7.13
CA LEU A 139 11.87 0.54 7.90
C LEU A 139 12.67 1.22 8.99
N ALA A 140 12.65 2.56 9.01
CA ALA A 140 13.36 3.33 10.02
C ALA A 140 12.48 4.41 10.67
N GLU A 141 12.67 4.61 11.98
CA GLU A 141 12.13 5.74 12.73
C GLU A 141 13.05 6.95 12.61
N TYR A 142 12.42 8.11 12.44
CA TYR A 142 13.06 9.43 12.52
C TYR A 142 12.28 10.33 13.47
N ARG A 143 12.87 11.49 13.78
CA ARG A 143 12.24 12.54 14.59
C ARG A 143 12.28 13.88 13.89
N VAL A 144 11.25 14.68 14.11
CA VAL A 144 11.26 16.09 13.72
C VAL A 144 12.32 16.87 14.51
N SER A 145 12.92 17.87 13.92
CA SER A 145 13.85 18.79 14.60
C SER A 145 13.13 19.54 15.72
N ALA A 146 13.81 19.68 16.85
CA ALA A 146 13.28 20.44 17.99
C ALA A 146 13.13 21.95 17.71
N GLY A 147 13.77 22.46 16.65
CA GLY A 147 13.80 23.90 16.35
C GLY A 147 12.91 24.32 15.17
N ASP A 148 12.49 23.39 14.32
CA ASP A 148 11.70 23.66 13.14
C ASP A 148 10.79 22.46 12.80
N PRO A 149 9.46 22.62 12.86
CA PRO A 149 8.52 21.54 12.56
C PRO A 149 8.51 21.13 11.08
N ASN A 150 9.12 21.93 10.20
CA ASN A 150 9.25 21.64 8.77
C ASN A 150 10.56 20.95 8.40
N VAL A 151 11.36 20.54 9.39
CA VAL A 151 12.66 19.89 9.18
C VAL A 151 12.79 18.69 10.11
N ALA A 152 13.06 17.51 9.57
CA ALA A 152 13.43 16.34 10.35
C ALA A 152 14.89 16.42 10.83
N ASP A 153 15.24 15.72 11.90
CA ASP A 153 16.61 15.48 12.30
C ASP A 153 17.15 14.23 11.58
N PRO A 154 17.98 14.36 10.53
CA PRO A 154 18.47 13.21 9.79
C PRO A 154 19.43 12.32 10.61
N SER A 155 19.98 12.85 11.72
CA SER A 155 20.83 12.06 12.63
C SER A 155 20.03 11.19 13.61
N SER A 156 18.73 11.38 13.68
CA SER A 156 17.83 10.60 14.55
C SER A 156 17.46 9.23 13.98
N GLY A 157 17.84 8.93 12.74
CA GLY A 157 17.48 7.71 12.03
C GLY A 157 17.83 6.44 12.80
N LEU A 158 16.83 5.61 13.07
CA LEU A 158 16.95 4.33 13.77
C LEU A 158 16.28 3.23 12.93
N VAL A 159 17.08 2.34 12.34
CA VAL A 159 16.56 1.20 11.59
C VAL A 159 15.87 0.24 12.55
N LEU A 160 14.59 -0.02 12.33
CA LEU A 160 13.77 -0.95 13.11
C LEU A 160 13.75 -2.33 12.47
N PHE A 161 13.58 -2.38 11.14
CA PHE A 161 13.47 -3.62 10.38
C PHE A 161 14.28 -3.49 9.08
N ALA A 162 14.87 -4.58 8.63
CA ALA A 162 15.54 -4.67 7.34
C ALA A 162 15.41 -6.09 6.78
N VAL A 163 15.17 -6.20 5.48
CA VAL A 163 15.13 -7.46 4.76
C VAL A 163 15.90 -7.32 3.46
N ASP A 164 16.64 -8.36 3.10
CA ASP A 164 17.36 -8.41 1.85
C ASP A 164 16.43 -8.77 0.69
N GLU A 165 16.46 -7.96 -0.37
CA GLU A 165 15.69 -8.19 -1.57
C GLU A 165 16.49 -8.97 -2.60
N PRO A 166 15.93 -10.08 -3.16
CA PRO A 166 16.62 -10.87 -4.17
C PRO A 166 16.81 -10.12 -5.49
N GLN A 167 15.88 -9.20 -5.83
CA GLN A 167 15.90 -8.46 -7.09
C GLN A 167 15.55 -6.98 -6.85
N PHE A 168 15.60 -6.14 -7.91
CA PHE A 168 15.43 -4.69 -7.85
C PHE A 168 13.97 -4.22 -7.99
N ASN A 169 13.04 -5.14 -8.08
CA ASN A 169 11.61 -4.90 -8.31
C ASN A 169 10.75 -5.72 -7.36
N HIS A 170 9.48 -5.36 -7.26
CA HIS A 170 8.50 -5.80 -6.26
C HIS A 170 8.88 -5.34 -4.84
N ASP A 171 9.38 -4.11 -4.75
CA ASP A 171 9.84 -3.55 -3.48
C ASP A 171 8.66 -3.11 -2.58
N ALA A 172 7.44 -3.05 -3.15
CA ALA A 172 6.24 -2.57 -2.46
C ALA A 172 6.49 -1.20 -1.79
N GLY A 173 6.66 -1.14 -0.47
CA GLY A 173 7.29 -0.01 0.22
C GLY A 173 6.34 0.94 0.94
N ASP A 174 5.06 0.65 1.04
CA ASP A 174 4.14 1.49 1.79
C ASP A 174 4.19 1.23 3.29
N VAL A 175 3.78 2.24 4.08
CA VAL A 175 3.76 2.19 5.54
C VAL A 175 2.65 3.10 6.07
N ALA A 176 1.86 2.59 7.03
CA ALA A 176 0.80 3.35 7.69
C ALA A 176 0.52 2.81 9.10
N PHE A 177 -0.02 3.66 9.97
CA PHE A 177 -0.59 3.19 11.24
C PHE A 177 -2.02 2.71 11.02
N GLY A 178 -2.33 1.54 11.60
CA GLY A 178 -3.71 1.08 11.65
C GLY A 178 -4.53 1.74 12.77
N PRO A 179 -5.86 1.63 12.73
CA PRO A 179 -6.75 2.15 13.77
C PRO A 179 -6.53 1.47 15.13
N ASP A 180 -5.82 0.36 15.17
CA ASP A 180 -5.37 -0.33 16.38
C ASP A 180 -4.09 0.24 17.00
N GLY A 181 -3.48 1.24 16.35
CA GLY A 181 -2.28 1.94 16.79
C GLY A 181 -0.97 1.24 16.48
N PHE A 182 -0.99 0.11 15.78
CA PHE A 182 0.22 -0.58 15.30
C PHE A 182 0.67 -0.08 13.94
N LEU A 183 1.95 -0.26 13.64
CA LEU A 183 2.53 0.11 12.36
C LEU A 183 2.47 -1.07 11.39
N TYR A 184 1.89 -0.82 10.22
CA TYR A 184 1.81 -1.77 9.10
C TYR A 184 2.71 -1.33 7.97
N PHE A 185 3.30 -2.29 7.26
CA PHE A 185 4.11 -2.03 6.08
C PHE A 185 4.14 -3.23 5.15
N THR A 186 4.38 -3.01 3.87
CA THR A 186 4.32 -4.06 2.84
C THR A 186 5.69 -4.43 2.31
N LEU A 187 5.83 -5.69 1.90
CA LEU A 187 6.97 -6.24 1.16
C LEU A 187 6.44 -7.08 -0.01
N GLY A 188 7.04 -6.91 -1.18
CA GLY A 188 6.76 -7.77 -2.32
C GLY A 188 7.37 -9.17 -2.19
N ASP A 189 7.16 -10.00 -3.19
CA ASP A 189 7.66 -11.38 -3.23
C ASP A 189 9.19 -11.49 -3.45
N GLY A 190 9.89 -10.35 -3.58
CA GLY A 190 11.33 -10.28 -3.82
C GLY A 190 11.69 -10.19 -5.29
N GLY A 191 10.72 -9.98 -6.17
CA GLY A 191 10.90 -9.63 -7.57
C GLY A 191 11.02 -10.80 -8.54
N GLY A 192 11.27 -10.44 -9.77
CA GLY A 192 11.33 -11.38 -10.87
C GLY A 192 9.96 -11.83 -11.37
N ALA A 193 9.97 -12.83 -12.25
CA ALA A 193 8.76 -13.40 -12.80
C ALA A 193 8.40 -14.71 -12.10
N ASN A 194 7.08 -15.00 -12.02
CA ASN A 194 6.56 -16.29 -11.57
C ASN A 194 6.97 -16.65 -10.13
N ASP A 195 7.20 -15.64 -9.28
CA ASP A 195 7.75 -15.83 -7.94
C ASP A 195 8.98 -16.77 -7.92
N GLY A 196 9.86 -16.62 -8.91
CA GLY A 196 11.06 -17.43 -9.06
C GLY A 196 10.86 -18.93 -9.32
N LEU A 197 9.60 -19.42 -9.40
CA LEU A 197 9.31 -20.87 -9.51
C LEU A 197 9.72 -21.49 -10.85
N ALA A 198 9.74 -20.69 -11.92
CA ALA A 198 10.18 -21.14 -13.24
C ALA A 198 11.71 -21.16 -13.43
N ASP A 199 12.47 -20.70 -12.44
CA ASP A 199 13.94 -20.73 -12.45
C ASP A 199 14.47 -22.16 -12.20
N SER A 200 15.74 -22.39 -12.52
CA SER A 200 16.36 -23.69 -12.31
C SER A 200 17.73 -23.57 -11.61
N PRO A 201 17.83 -23.84 -10.30
CA PRO A 201 16.72 -24.16 -9.36
C PRO A 201 15.82 -22.95 -9.10
N PRO A 202 14.59 -23.16 -8.53
CA PRO A 202 13.73 -22.07 -8.16
C PRO A 202 14.41 -21.05 -7.23
N SER A 203 14.42 -19.76 -7.61
CA SER A 203 15.17 -18.72 -6.90
C SER A 203 14.52 -18.32 -5.58
N HIS A 204 13.18 -18.40 -5.48
CA HIS A 204 12.42 -18.13 -4.26
C HIS A 204 11.97 -19.41 -3.54
N GLY A 205 12.70 -20.50 -3.73
CA GLY A 205 12.39 -21.79 -3.12
C GLY A 205 11.24 -22.53 -3.81
N PRO A 206 10.83 -23.69 -3.26
CA PRO A 206 9.93 -24.62 -3.95
C PRO A 206 8.46 -24.20 -4.00
N ILE A 207 8.04 -23.22 -3.20
CA ILE A 207 6.64 -22.73 -3.12
C ILE A 207 6.51 -21.25 -3.45
N GLY A 208 7.62 -20.56 -3.77
CA GLY A 208 7.67 -19.11 -3.93
C GLY A 208 7.65 -18.37 -2.60
N ASN A 209 8.00 -17.07 -2.61
CA ASN A 209 7.98 -16.25 -1.40
C ASN A 209 6.55 -15.84 -1.02
N GLY A 210 5.66 -15.62 -2.00
CA GLY A 210 4.27 -15.27 -1.72
C GLY A 210 3.53 -16.31 -0.87
N GLN A 211 3.88 -17.60 -0.98
CA GLN A 211 3.28 -18.67 -0.18
C GLN A 211 4.16 -19.15 0.99
N ASN A 212 5.31 -18.53 1.21
CA ASN A 212 6.27 -18.98 2.22
C ASN A 212 6.24 -18.12 3.47
N ILE A 213 5.48 -18.52 4.48
CA ILE A 213 5.38 -17.81 5.76
C ILE A 213 6.66 -17.77 6.60
N GLU A 214 7.71 -18.52 6.24
CA GLU A 214 9.02 -18.46 6.92
C GLU A 214 9.85 -17.23 6.49
N THR A 215 9.40 -16.49 5.46
CA THR A 215 9.95 -15.20 5.05
C THR A 215 8.90 -14.11 5.20
N THR A 216 9.32 -12.87 5.35
CA THR A 216 8.43 -11.70 5.37
C THR A 216 8.08 -11.17 3.98
N LEU A 217 8.72 -11.70 2.92
CA LEU A 217 8.45 -11.32 1.55
C LEU A 217 7.04 -11.78 1.11
N GLY A 218 6.41 -11.03 0.20
CA GLY A 218 5.05 -11.31 -0.28
C GLY A 218 3.97 -11.09 0.79
N SER A 219 4.18 -10.13 1.70
CA SER A 219 3.35 -9.98 2.90
C SER A 219 3.07 -8.52 3.25
N ILE A 220 2.01 -8.31 4.03
CA ILE A 220 1.85 -7.13 4.87
C ILE A 220 2.22 -7.49 6.29
N LEU A 221 3.05 -6.67 6.92
CA LEU A 221 3.63 -6.87 8.24
C LEU A 221 3.02 -5.90 9.25
N ARG A 222 2.98 -6.28 10.53
CA ARG A 222 2.42 -5.47 11.62
C ARG A 222 3.28 -5.56 12.86
N ILE A 223 3.70 -4.41 13.39
CA ILE A 223 4.59 -4.29 14.56
C ILE A 223 4.12 -3.20 15.52
N ASP A 224 4.50 -3.36 16.79
CA ASP A 224 4.29 -2.37 17.85
C ASP A 224 5.57 -1.57 18.08
N VAL A 225 5.58 -0.32 17.65
CA VAL A 225 6.72 0.60 17.75
C VAL A 225 6.74 1.41 19.05
N ASP A 226 5.70 1.28 19.87
CA ASP A 226 5.60 1.96 21.17
C ASP A 226 6.25 1.18 22.32
N HIS A 227 6.62 -0.06 22.08
CA HIS A 227 7.36 -0.88 23.02
C HIS A 227 8.68 -1.33 22.40
N ARG A 228 9.76 -1.21 23.20
CA ARG A 228 11.12 -1.58 22.77
C ARG A 228 11.81 -2.40 23.83
N ALA A 229 12.66 -3.31 23.39
CA ALA A 229 13.56 -3.99 24.29
C ALA A 229 14.68 -3.05 24.75
N VAL A 230 15.04 -3.12 26.00
CA VAL A 230 16.27 -2.56 26.57
C VAL A 230 16.99 -3.65 27.37
N CYS A 231 18.31 -3.70 27.25
CA CYS A 231 19.12 -4.56 28.11
C CYS A 231 19.45 -3.82 29.40
N HIS A 232 18.71 -4.14 30.45
CA HIS A 232 18.88 -3.59 31.78
C HIS A 232 19.57 -4.64 32.69
N ARG A 233 20.82 -4.42 33.07
CA ARG A 233 21.59 -5.29 33.98
C ARG A 233 21.58 -6.77 33.59
N GLY A 234 21.73 -7.05 32.29
CA GLY A 234 21.74 -8.39 31.73
C GLY A 234 20.37 -9.07 31.62
N ARG A 235 19.26 -8.30 31.73
CA ARG A 235 17.91 -8.78 31.48
C ARG A 235 17.29 -7.91 30.38
N THR A 236 16.70 -8.57 29.40
CA THR A 236 15.88 -7.89 28.41
C THR A 236 14.55 -7.47 29.04
N LEU A 237 14.21 -6.19 28.94
CA LEU A 237 12.94 -5.62 29.37
C LEU A 237 12.24 -5.03 28.16
N GLN A 238 10.96 -5.34 27.99
CA GLN A 238 10.10 -4.63 27.04
C GLN A 238 9.53 -3.39 27.75
N VAL A 239 9.87 -2.22 27.28
CA VAL A 239 9.48 -0.95 27.91
C VAL A 239 8.86 -0.02 26.87
N GLY A 240 7.90 0.79 27.27
CA GLY A 240 7.36 1.83 26.41
C GLY A 240 8.46 2.82 26.01
N THR A 241 8.35 3.40 24.79
CA THR A 241 9.38 4.30 24.24
C THR A 241 9.71 5.47 25.16
N ALA A 242 8.74 6.05 25.87
CA ALA A 242 9.00 7.09 26.86
C ALA A 242 9.89 6.63 28.03
N ALA A 243 9.84 5.36 28.41
CA ALA A 243 10.69 4.78 29.43
C ALA A 243 12.08 4.39 28.86
N THR A 244 12.17 4.07 27.57
CA THR A 244 13.44 3.74 26.89
C THR A 244 14.48 4.83 27.10
N ASP A 245 14.14 6.09 26.89
CA ASP A 245 15.05 7.22 27.10
C ASP A 245 15.54 7.33 28.55
N ALA A 246 14.69 6.97 29.52
CA ALA A 246 15.11 6.93 30.93
C ALA A 246 16.11 5.80 31.17
N HIS A 247 15.88 4.62 30.62
CA HIS A 247 16.78 3.47 30.72
C HIS A 247 18.14 3.77 30.08
N LEU A 248 18.17 4.36 28.88
CA LEU A 248 19.41 4.74 28.19
C LEU A 248 20.22 5.76 28.98
N ARG A 249 19.57 6.73 29.64
CA ARG A 249 20.26 7.70 30.56
C ARG A 249 20.86 7.03 31.78
N HIS A 250 20.38 5.85 32.19
CA HIS A 250 20.93 5.06 33.28
C HIS A 250 22.08 4.15 32.84
N GLY A 251 22.47 4.15 31.57
CA GLY A 251 23.53 3.32 31.03
C GLY A 251 23.10 1.95 30.53
N ASP A 252 21.79 1.73 30.35
CA ASP A 252 21.25 0.55 29.69
C ASP A 252 21.52 0.64 28.19
N THR A 253 21.55 -0.48 27.50
CA THR A 253 21.73 -0.52 26.04
C THR A 253 20.39 -0.75 25.34
N PRO A 254 20.18 -0.09 24.19
CA PRO A 254 19.01 -0.38 23.37
C PRO A 254 19.10 -1.82 22.86
N GLY A 255 17.97 -2.47 22.75
CA GLY A 255 17.86 -3.83 22.27
C GLY A 255 17.90 -4.89 23.35
N ALA A 256 17.73 -6.14 22.91
CA ALA A 256 17.82 -7.30 23.78
C ALA A 256 19.25 -7.49 24.33
N CYS A 257 19.36 -8.09 25.48
CA CYS A 257 20.66 -8.49 26.02
C CYS A 257 21.31 -9.57 25.14
N ALA A 258 22.65 -9.62 25.16
CA ALA A 258 23.40 -10.63 24.42
C ALA A 258 22.92 -12.06 24.77
N GLY A 259 22.55 -12.81 23.74
CA GLY A 259 22.01 -14.18 23.87
C GLY A 259 20.48 -14.26 23.95
N ASP A 260 19.78 -13.14 23.99
CA ASP A 260 18.32 -13.07 23.84
C ASP A 260 18.00 -12.77 22.36
N THR A 261 17.21 -13.62 21.74
CA THR A 261 16.83 -13.52 20.31
C THR A 261 15.57 -12.69 20.10
N SER A 262 15.00 -12.10 21.16
CA SER A 262 13.82 -11.24 21.01
C SER A 262 14.15 -10.00 20.19
N THR A 263 13.23 -9.60 19.30
CA THR A 263 13.35 -8.39 18.47
C THR A 263 13.54 -7.16 19.34
N ALA A 264 14.58 -6.41 19.03
CA ALA A 264 15.13 -5.45 19.98
C ALA A 264 14.46 -4.08 19.94
N LEU A 265 13.89 -3.68 18.81
CA LEU A 265 13.52 -2.29 18.55
C LEU A 265 12.01 -2.08 18.34
N TYR A 266 11.23 -3.14 18.30
CA TYR A 266 9.77 -3.16 18.28
C TYR A 266 9.27 -4.41 19.01
N ARG A 267 7.98 -4.50 19.24
CA ARG A 267 7.33 -5.68 19.80
C ARG A 267 6.39 -6.28 18.75
N ILE A 268 6.30 -7.62 18.74
CA ILE A 268 5.27 -8.31 17.96
C ILE A 268 3.94 -8.19 18.72
N PRO A 269 2.87 -7.69 18.08
CA PRO A 269 1.52 -7.77 18.65
C PRO A 269 1.13 -9.22 18.93
N SER A 270 0.66 -9.51 20.13
CA SER A 270 0.38 -10.89 20.58
C SER A 270 -0.76 -11.57 19.81
N ASP A 271 -1.50 -10.81 19.03
CA ASP A 271 -2.58 -11.28 18.17
C ASP A 271 -2.18 -11.33 16.68
N ASN A 272 -0.90 -11.13 16.35
CA ASN A 272 -0.42 -11.45 15.00
C ASN A 272 -0.63 -12.95 14.71
N PRO A 273 -1.00 -13.32 13.48
CA PRO A 273 -1.39 -14.70 13.14
C PRO A 273 -0.33 -15.75 13.45
N PHE A 274 0.94 -15.38 13.31
CA PHE A 274 2.08 -16.28 13.48
C PHE A 274 2.90 -16.02 14.74
N ALA A 275 2.47 -15.09 15.60
CA ALA A 275 3.16 -14.79 16.86
C ALA A 275 3.36 -16.05 17.71
N ASP A 276 4.62 -16.31 18.09
CA ASP A 276 5.03 -17.48 18.87
C ASP A 276 4.66 -18.85 18.23
N THR A 277 4.46 -18.90 16.89
CA THR A 277 4.12 -20.11 16.14
C THR A 277 5.09 -20.34 14.97
N THR A 278 4.74 -21.20 14.01
CA THR A 278 5.51 -21.37 12.77
C THR A 278 5.22 -20.20 11.82
N GLY A 279 6.25 -19.59 11.28
CA GLY A 279 6.20 -18.44 10.38
C GLY A 279 6.88 -17.20 10.97
N ALA A 280 7.06 -16.17 10.19
CA ALA A 280 7.59 -14.89 10.65
C ALA A 280 6.54 -14.16 11.50
N ASP A 281 6.91 -13.82 12.72
CA ASP A 281 6.00 -13.25 13.74
C ASP A 281 5.38 -11.91 13.31
N GLU A 282 6.05 -11.17 12.42
CA GLU A 282 5.63 -9.87 11.89
C GLU A 282 4.46 -9.97 10.92
N ILE A 283 4.24 -11.12 10.27
CA ILE A 283 3.25 -11.26 9.21
C ILE A 283 1.83 -11.02 9.75
N TYR A 284 1.10 -10.10 9.10
CA TYR A 284 -0.32 -9.87 9.32
C TYR A 284 -1.19 -10.61 8.30
N ALA A 285 -0.78 -10.58 7.01
CA ALA A 285 -1.37 -11.35 5.92
C ALA A 285 -0.31 -11.59 4.84
N TYR A 286 -0.52 -12.55 3.94
CA TYR A 286 0.46 -12.99 2.97
C TYR A 286 -0.18 -13.50 1.67
N GLY A 287 0.61 -14.05 0.77
CA GLY A 287 0.10 -14.46 -0.54
C GLY A 287 -0.03 -13.29 -1.51
N LEU A 288 0.84 -12.30 -1.38
CA LEU A 288 0.88 -11.08 -2.17
C LEU A 288 2.10 -11.07 -3.10
N ARG A 289 1.99 -10.41 -4.25
CA ARG A 289 3.07 -10.30 -5.23
C ARG A 289 3.90 -9.02 -5.06
N ASN A 290 3.27 -7.88 -5.29
CA ASN A 290 3.86 -6.56 -5.15
C ASN A 290 2.81 -5.59 -4.58
N PRO A 291 2.50 -5.71 -3.29
CA PRO A 291 1.49 -4.91 -2.60
C PRO A 291 1.94 -3.45 -2.46
N TYR A 292 1.87 -2.70 -3.56
CA TYR A 292 2.57 -1.43 -3.72
C TYR A 292 2.01 -0.34 -2.80
N LYS A 293 0.68 -0.22 -2.71
CA LYS A 293 0.02 0.80 -1.88
C LYS A 293 -1.17 0.23 -1.13
N PHE A 294 -1.32 0.64 0.11
CA PHE A 294 -2.47 0.31 0.96
C PHE A 294 -2.92 1.50 1.80
N SER A 295 -4.14 1.47 2.29
CA SER A 295 -4.68 2.46 3.21
C SER A 295 -5.72 1.85 4.14
N PHE A 296 -5.97 2.50 5.26
CA PHE A 296 -7.09 2.18 6.14
C PHE A 296 -8.27 3.12 5.84
N ASP A 297 -9.47 2.60 5.96
CA ASP A 297 -10.70 3.39 5.97
C ASP A 297 -10.93 3.92 7.40
N ASP A 298 -10.10 4.87 7.84
CA ASP A 298 -10.04 5.39 9.20
C ASP A 298 -10.54 6.84 9.36
N GLY A 299 -10.93 7.48 8.26
CA GLY A 299 -11.57 8.78 8.26
C GLY A 299 -12.97 8.78 8.89
N PRO A 300 -13.65 9.94 8.98
CA PRO A 300 -14.97 10.07 9.59
C PRO A 300 -16.00 9.11 9.01
N GLY A 301 -16.54 8.21 9.83
CA GLY A 301 -17.50 7.19 9.42
C GLY A 301 -16.89 5.97 8.71
N GLY A 302 -15.57 5.87 8.69
CA GLY A 302 -14.84 4.70 8.22
C GLY A 302 -15.05 3.47 9.11
N ASN A 303 -14.79 2.30 8.56
CA ASN A 303 -14.98 1.02 9.24
C ASN A 303 -13.65 0.38 9.70
N GLY A 304 -12.52 1.03 9.44
CA GLY A 304 -11.18 0.55 9.76
C GLY A 304 -10.67 -0.57 8.84
N ALA A 305 -11.35 -0.86 7.73
CA ALA A 305 -10.91 -1.87 6.79
C ALA A 305 -9.60 -1.46 6.11
N LEU A 306 -8.73 -2.42 5.87
CA LEU A 306 -7.48 -2.24 5.17
C LEU A 306 -7.65 -2.60 3.71
N TYR A 307 -7.52 -1.61 2.83
CA TYR A 307 -7.53 -1.76 1.37
C TYR A 307 -6.11 -1.83 0.84
N LEU A 308 -5.85 -2.76 -0.04
CA LEU A 308 -4.52 -2.99 -0.61
C LEU A 308 -4.63 -3.29 -2.10
N ALA A 309 -3.83 -2.61 -2.91
CA ALA A 309 -3.67 -2.92 -4.32
C ALA A 309 -2.42 -3.78 -4.51
N ASP A 310 -2.60 -4.97 -5.08
CA ASP A 310 -1.53 -5.91 -5.39
C ASP A 310 -1.28 -5.97 -6.89
N VAL A 311 -0.07 -5.65 -7.30
CA VAL A 311 0.31 -5.60 -8.71
C VAL A 311 0.52 -7.00 -9.24
N GLY A 312 -0.30 -7.37 -10.23
CA GLY A 312 -0.22 -8.65 -10.92
C GLY A 312 0.98 -8.77 -11.85
N GLN A 313 1.08 -9.89 -12.56
CA GLN A 313 2.26 -10.14 -13.39
C GLN A 313 2.03 -9.86 -14.87
N ASN A 314 1.02 -10.48 -15.47
CA ASN A 314 0.85 -10.45 -16.91
C ASN A 314 -0.58 -10.16 -17.37
N LEU A 315 -1.58 -10.50 -16.58
CA LEU A 315 -2.95 -10.53 -17.04
C LEU A 315 -3.90 -9.72 -16.17
N PHE A 316 -3.76 -9.76 -14.84
CA PHE A 316 -4.73 -9.18 -13.93
C PHE A 316 -4.06 -8.34 -12.85
N GLU A 317 -4.68 -7.20 -12.56
CA GLU A 317 -4.42 -6.33 -11.42
C GLU A 317 -5.57 -6.48 -10.43
N GLU A 318 -5.31 -6.34 -9.13
CA GLU A 318 -6.32 -6.60 -8.10
C GLU A 318 -6.33 -5.62 -6.95
N VAL A 319 -7.50 -5.44 -6.35
CA VAL A 319 -7.68 -4.71 -5.09
C VAL A 319 -8.28 -5.66 -4.06
N ASN A 320 -7.71 -5.65 -2.87
CA ASN A 320 -8.04 -6.52 -1.77
C ASN A 320 -8.53 -5.74 -0.55
N ILE A 321 -9.43 -6.34 0.24
CA ILE A 321 -9.64 -5.97 1.65
C ILE A 321 -8.89 -6.99 2.49
N ILE A 322 -7.92 -6.52 3.27
CA ILE A 322 -6.99 -7.39 3.98
C ILE A 322 -7.55 -7.82 5.33
N GLU A 323 -7.59 -9.13 5.54
CA GLU A 323 -7.98 -9.78 6.78
C GLU A 323 -6.75 -10.35 7.50
N ARG A 324 -6.79 -10.33 8.82
CA ARG A 324 -5.71 -10.88 9.63
C ARG A 324 -5.56 -12.39 9.42
N GLY A 325 -4.37 -12.83 9.03
CA GLY A 325 -4.06 -14.24 8.73
C GLY A 325 -4.48 -14.68 7.33
N GLY A 326 -4.98 -13.76 6.50
CA GLY A 326 -5.42 -14.04 5.14
C GLY A 326 -4.28 -14.45 4.21
N ASN A 327 -4.55 -15.41 3.31
CA ASN A 327 -3.70 -15.79 2.19
C ASN A 327 -4.38 -15.35 0.89
N TYR A 328 -3.77 -14.39 0.16
CA TYR A 328 -4.33 -13.74 -1.03
C TYR A 328 -3.97 -14.45 -2.34
N GLY A 329 -3.31 -15.60 -2.25
CA GLY A 329 -3.24 -16.59 -3.32
C GLY A 329 -2.04 -16.50 -4.26
N TRP A 330 -1.28 -15.40 -4.32
CA TRP A 330 -0.07 -15.37 -5.13
C TRP A 330 0.95 -16.43 -4.61
N VAL A 331 1.46 -17.34 -5.39
CA VAL A 331 1.57 -17.53 -6.86
C VAL A 331 0.63 -18.68 -7.35
N ILE A 332 -0.42 -19.00 -6.62
CA ILE A 332 -1.44 -19.99 -7.02
C ILE A 332 -2.48 -19.32 -7.93
N ARG A 333 -2.75 -18.03 -7.64
CA ARG A 333 -3.71 -17.18 -8.35
C ARG A 333 -3.10 -15.85 -8.75
N GLU A 334 -3.67 -15.24 -9.81
CA GLU A 334 -3.51 -13.85 -10.21
C GLU A 334 -4.93 -13.30 -10.43
N GLY A 335 -5.39 -12.38 -9.57
CA GLY A 335 -6.79 -12.00 -9.51
C GLY A 335 -7.70 -13.18 -9.11
N PHE A 336 -8.88 -13.25 -9.73
CA PHE A 336 -9.80 -14.39 -9.58
C PHE A 336 -9.34 -15.65 -10.33
N HIS A 337 -8.22 -15.61 -11.03
CA HIS A 337 -7.80 -16.63 -11.97
C HIS A 337 -6.68 -17.50 -11.43
N CYS A 338 -6.67 -18.76 -11.84
CA CYS A 338 -5.55 -19.65 -11.57
C CYS A 338 -4.29 -19.16 -12.30
N PHE A 339 -3.13 -19.30 -11.68
CA PHE A 339 -1.85 -18.94 -12.27
C PHE A 339 -1.00 -20.20 -12.53
N ASP A 340 -0.29 -20.23 -13.67
CA ASP A 340 0.70 -21.27 -13.99
C ASP A 340 2.07 -20.61 -14.24
N PRO A 341 3.04 -20.76 -13.32
CA PRO A 341 4.35 -20.13 -13.45
C PRO A 341 5.14 -20.57 -14.70
N PHE A 342 4.75 -21.68 -15.35
CA PHE A 342 5.37 -22.15 -16.58
C PHE A 342 4.63 -21.71 -17.85
N ASN A 343 3.37 -21.21 -17.72
CA ASN A 343 2.56 -20.66 -18.81
C ASN A 343 1.79 -19.41 -18.34
N PRO A 344 2.47 -18.34 -17.93
CA PRO A 344 1.88 -17.23 -17.16
C PRO A 344 0.88 -16.37 -17.95
N THR A 345 0.69 -16.59 -19.24
CA THR A 345 -0.30 -15.91 -20.08
C THR A 345 -1.51 -16.79 -20.42
N THR A 346 -1.61 -17.98 -19.81
CA THR A 346 -2.69 -18.94 -20.08
C THR A 346 -3.18 -19.53 -18.77
N PRO A 347 -4.14 -18.85 -18.10
CA PRO A 347 -4.69 -19.31 -16.82
C PRO A 347 -5.26 -20.72 -16.93
N PRO A 348 -4.86 -21.66 -16.05
CA PRO A 348 -5.49 -22.97 -15.97
C PRO A 348 -6.97 -22.87 -15.61
N ALA A 349 -7.79 -23.82 -16.04
CA ALA A 349 -9.21 -23.84 -15.70
C ALA A 349 -9.47 -24.15 -14.22
N THR A 350 -8.53 -24.74 -13.51
CA THR A 350 -8.63 -25.10 -12.08
C THR A 350 -7.27 -25.08 -11.41
N CYS A 351 -7.23 -24.66 -10.18
CA CYS A 351 -6.07 -24.70 -9.27
C CYS A 351 -6.55 -25.03 -7.85
N SER A 352 -5.64 -24.97 -6.86
CA SER A 352 -6.01 -25.14 -5.47
C SER A 352 -6.83 -23.94 -4.96
N ASP A 353 -7.84 -24.22 -4.13
CA ASP A 353 -8.58 -23.21 -3.36
C ASP A 353 -7.95 -23.00 -1.97
N THR A 354 -6.83 -23.67 -1.70
CA THR A 354 -6.11 -23.60 -0.43
C THR A 354 -4.62 -23.43 -0.66
N GLY A 355 -3.98 -22.73 0.26
CA GLY A 355 -2.52 -22.61 0.32
C GLY A 355 -1.82 -23.87 0.83
N PRO A 356 -0.49 -23.85 0.98
CA PRO A 356 0.33 -25.01 1.36
C PRO A 356 -0.01 -25.64 2.71
N SER A 357 -0.52 -24.89 3.68
CA SER A 357 -0.92 -25.37 5.00
C SER A 357 -2.39 -25.80 5.06
N GLY A 358 -3.13 -25.71 3.95
CA GLY A 358 -4.55 -26.06 3.86
C GLY A 358 -5.51 -24.93 4.22
N GLU A 359 -5.01 -23.73 4.45
CA GLU A 359 -5.79 -22.50 4.67
C GLU A 359 -6.48 -22.06 3.37
N PRO A 360 -7.72 -21.52 3.42
CA PRO A 360 -8.42 -21.04 2.24
C PRO A 360 -7.70 -19.81 1.63
N LEU A 361 -7.71 -19.75 0.31
CA LEU A 361 -7.31 -18.53 -0.40
C LEU A 361 -8.45 -17.52 -0.37
N ILE A 362 -8.12 -16.23 -0.26
CA ILE A 362 -9.06 -15.11 -0.28
C ILE A 362 -9.00 -14.45 -1.65
N ASP A 363 -10.16 -14.35 -2.28
CA ASP A 363 -10.30 -13.66 -3.57
C ASP A 363 -10.28 -12.13 -3.39
N PRO A 364 -9.79 -11.35 -4.36
CA PRO A 364 -9.86 -9.89 -4.35
C PRO A 364 -11.32 -9.40 -4.40
N ILE A 365 -11.53 -8.12 -4.05
CA ILE A 365 -12.87 -7.51 -4.19
C ILE A 365 -13.17 -7.10 -5.63
N VAL A 366 -12.15 -6.72 -6.40
CA VAL A 366 -12.21 -6.45 -7.83
C VAL A 366 -10.89 -6.81 -8.49
N GLU A 367 -10.95 -7.10 -9.80
CA GLU A 367 -9.81 -7.21 -10.69
C GLU A 367 -10.07 -6.47 -11.99
N TYR A 368 -9.01 -6.16 -12.73
CA TYR A 368 -9.07 -5.75 -14.12
C TYR A 368 -7.88 -6.32 -14.89
N SER A 369 -8.02 -6.39 -16.21
CA SER A 369 -7.00 -7.02 -17.03
C SER A 369 -6.11 -6.02 -17.77
N HIS A 370 -4.94 -6.50 -18.16
CA HIS A 370 -4.01 -5.77 -18.99
C HIS A 370 -4.55 -5.57 -20.41
N PRO A 371 -4.26 -4.43 -21.06
CA PRO A 371 -4.61 -4.18 -22.46
C PRO A 371 -4.02 -5.27 -23.39
N GLY A 372 -4.88 -5.87 -24.21
CA GLY A 372 -4.51 -6.95 -25.12
C GLY A 372 -4.45 -8.36 -24.52
N SER A 373 -4.84 -8.51 -23.25
CA SER A 373 -4.94 -9.82 -22.59
C SER A 373 -6.08 -10.69 -23.15
N GLY A 374 -7.14 -10.04 -23.67
CA GLY A 374 -8.36 -10.71 -24.13
C GLY A 374 -9.38 -10.99 -23.02
N PHE A 375 -9.12 -10.51 -21.80
CA PHE A 375 -10.05 -10.51 -20.67
C PHE A 375 -10.70 -9.12 -20.54
N SER A 376 -11.68 -8.96 -19.67
CA SER A 376 -12.42 -7.69 -19.52
C SER A 376 -12.77 -7.44 -18.06
N PRO A 377 -12.68 -6.17 -17.60
CA PRO A 377 -12.33 -4.96 -18.35
C PRO A 377 -10.81 -4.83 -18.56
N GLU A 378 -10.38 -4.40 -19.74
CA GLU A 378 -8.98 -4.00 -20.01
C GLU A 378 -8.79 -2.53 -19.60
N ILE A 379 -7.92 -2.26 -18.60
CA ILE A 379 -7.72 -0.90 -18.07
C ILE A 379 -6.27 -0.44 -18.20
N GLY A 380 -5.33 -1.14 -17.58
CA GLY A 380 -3.94 -0.74 -17.50
C GLY A 380 -3.03 -1.89 -17.09
N ILE A 381 -1.80 -1.59 -16.69
CA ILE A 381 -0.74 -2.59 -16.51
C ILE A 381 -0.16 -2.65 -15.09
N THR A 382 -0.60 -1.77 -14.19
CA THR A 382 -0.09 -1.73 -12.81
C THR A 382 -1.05 -0.95 -11.93
N VAL A 383 -1.73 -1.63 -11.03
CA VAL A 383 -2.64 -1.01 -10.08
C VAL A 383 -1.89 -0.13 -9.07
N ILE A 384 -2.42 1.05 -8.81
CA ILE A 384 -1.94 1.98 -7.80
C ILE A 384 -3.03 2.15 -6.75
N GLY A 385 -2.80 1.63 -5.56
CA GLY A 385 -3.74 1.75 -4.44
C GLY A 385 -3.91 3.19 -3.98
N GLY A 386 -5.07 3.48 -3.44
CA GLY A 386 -5.46 4.81 -2.98
C GLY A 386 -6.22 4.77 -1.67
N PHE A 387 -7.31 5.53 -1.53
CA PHE A 387 -7.99 5.77 -0.26
C PHE A 387 -9.51 5.68 -0.40
N VAL A 388 -10.18 5.30 0.69
CA VAL A 388 -11.63 5.48 0.79
C VAL A 388 -11.88 6.97 1.07
N TYR A 389 -12.56 7.64 0.15
CA TYR A 389 -12.81 9.07 0.29
C TYR A 389 -13.71 9.38 1.50
N ARG A 390 -13.22 10.22 2.40
CA ARG A 390 -13.92 10.67 3.60
C ARG A 390 -13.99 12.18 3.74
N GLY A 391 -13.51 12.91 2.74
CA GLY A 391 -13.55 14.35 2.67
C GLY A 391 -14.96 14.93 2.55
N SER A 392 -15.06 16.24 2.61
CA SER A 392 -16.32 16.97 2.57
C SER A 392 -16.54 17.76 1.28
N GLU A 393 -15.49 17.97 0.48
CA GLU A 393 -15.60 18.80 -0.72
C GLU A 393 -16.29 18.07 -1.89
N SER A 394 -16.23 16.74 -1.90
CA SER A 394 -16.89 15.90 -2.91
C SER A 394 -17.89 14.92 -2.26
N PRO A 395 -19.05 15.39 -1.76
CA PRO A 395 -19.97 14.54 -0.99
C PRO A 395 -20.47 13.30 -1.75
N GLY A 396 -20.48 13.35 -3.08
CA GLY A 396 -20.88 12.22 -3.92
C GLY A 396 -19.89 11.07 -3.93
N LEU A 397 -18.65 11.28 -3.46
CA LEU A 397 -17.59 10.27 -3.39
C LEU A 397 -17.46 9.63 -2.00
N VAL A 398 -18.14 10.14 -0.98
CA VAL A 398 -17.99 9.63 0.40
C VAL A 398 -18.29 8.15 0.49
N GLY A 399 -17.30 7.37 0.92
CA GLY A 399 -17.35 5.91 1.01
C GLY A 399 -16.87 5.17 -0.24
N SER A 400 -16.58 5.86 -1.33
CA SER A 400 -15.96 5.25 -2.51
C SER A 400 -14.46 5.06 -2.28
N TYR A 401 -13.92 3.93 -2.73
CA TYR A 401 -12.46 3.72 -2.77
C TYR A 401 -11.90 4.30 -4.08
N LEU A 402 -11.07 5.33 -3.97
CA LEU A 402 -10.40 5.99 -5.08
C LEU A 402 -9.01 5.36 -5.26
N PHE A 403 -8.69 4.93 -6.47
CA PHE A 403 -7.44 4.29 -6.83
C PHE A 403 -7.13 4.54 -8.32
N GLY A 404 -6.17 3.84 -8.88
CA GLY A 404 -5.91 4.02 -10.31
C GLY A 404 -4.96 3.00 -10.91
N ASP A 405 -4.55 3.27 -12.14
CA ASP A 405 -3.55 2.50 -12.84
C ASP A 405 -2.39 3.39 -13.30
N PHE A 406 -1.18 2.88 -13.18
CA PHE A 406 0.06 3.57 -13.53
C PHE A 406 0.07 4.06 -14.98
N ALA A 407 -0.29 3.17 -15.93
CA ALA A 407 -0.35 3.47 -17.36
C ALA A 407 -1.00 2.36 -18.17
N LYS A 408 -1.65 2.72 -19.28
CA LYS A 408 -2.15 1.74 -20.26
C LYS A 408 -1.04 1.05 -21.05
N ALA A 409 0.18 1.62 -21.03
CA ALA A 409 1.37 1.04 -21.67
C ALA A 409 2.63 1.57 -20.99
N PHE A 410 3.62 0.71 -20.80
CA PHE A 410 4.82 0.97 -20.00
C PHE A 410 5.63 2.21 -20.42
N PHE A 411 5.57 2.62 -21.69
CA PHE A 411 6.35 3.74 -22.21
C PHE A 411 5.53 4.99 -22.53
N ALA A 412 4.26 5.03 -22.12
CA ALA A 412 3.37 6.15 -22.37
C ALA A 412 2.76 6.66 -21.06
N PRO A 413 2.85 7.99 -20.77
CA PRO A 413 2.22 8.56 -19.59
C PRO A 413 0.70 8.60 -19.78
N SER A 414 0.05 7.49 -19.47
CA SER A 414 -1.38 7.25 -19.72
C SER A 414 -2.07 6.63 -18.52
N GLY A 415 -1.74 7.12 -17.32
CA GLY A 415 -2.37 6.71 -16.06
C GLY A 415 -3.88 6.95 -16.08
N THR A 416 -4.60 6.17 -15.30
CA THR A 416 -6.06 6.20 -15.22
C THR A 416 -6.49 6.36 -13.77
N LEU A 417 -7.45 7.26 -13.51
CA LEU A 417 -8.07 7.43 -12.20
C LEU A 417 -9.36 6.60 -12.14
N LEU A 418 -9.48 5.77 -11.12
CA LEU A 418 -10.52 4.77 -10.95
C LEU A 418 -11.18 4.92 -9.57
N PHE A 419 -12.38 4.37 -9.43
CA PHE A 419 -13.04 4.28 -8.13
C PHE A 419 -13.98 3.08 -8.06
N ILE A 420 -14.33 2.70 -6.82
CA ILE A 420 -15.34 1.71 -6.49
C ILE A 420 -16.34 2.40 -5.56
N ASN A 421 -17.61 2.56 -6.00
CA ASN A 421 -18.63 3.29 -5.22
C ASN A 421 -18.99 2.64 -3.88
N ASP A 422 -19.11 1.33 -3.87
CA ASP A 422 -19.42 0.53 -2.67
C ASP A 422 -18.46 -0.66 -2.59
N PRO A 423 -17.23 -0.42 -2.07
CA PRO A 423 -16.20 -1.46 -2.07
C PRO A 423 -16.51 -2.62 -1.12
N THR A 424 -17.43 -2.44 -0.17
CA THR A 424 -17.89 -3.49 0.75
C THR A 424 -19.23 -4.10 0.33
N GLY A 425 -19.78 -3.65 -0.78
CA GLY A 425 -21.05 -4.13 -1.33
C GLY A 425 -20.97 -5.56 -1.87
N PRO A 426 -22.12 -6.14 -2.19
CA PRO A 426 -22.19 -7.54 -2.63
C PRO A 426 -21.63 -7.76 -4.06
N SER A 427 -21.38 -6.71 -4.82
CA SER A 427 -20.87 -6.78 -6.19
C SER A 427 -20.16 -5.47 -6.53
N PRO A 428 -18.98 -5.20 -5.95
CA PRO A 428 -18.23 -4.00 -6.27
C PRO A 428 -17.83 -3.99 -7.74
N THR A 429 -17.84 -2.80 -8.34
CA THR A 429 -17.49 -2.59 -9.75
C THR A 429 -16.51 -1.43 -9.87
N ILE A 430 -15.55 -1.58 -10.78
CA ILE A 430 -14.61 -0.52 -11.11
C ILE A 430 -15.28 0.44 -12.08
N GLU A 431 -15.19 1.74 -11.75
CA GLU A 431 -15.59 2.84 -12.60
C GLU A 431 -14.39 3.75 -12.86
N GLN A 432 -14.38 4.42 -14.02
CA GLN A 432 -13.34 5.37 -14.37
C GLN A 432 -13.87 6.79 -14.20
N PHE A 433 -13.07 7.68 -13.61
CA PHE A 433 -13.36 9.11 -13.58
C PHE A 433 -13.25 9.73 -14.98
N GLN A 434 -14.18 10.59 -15.28
CA GLN A 434 -14.04 11.55 -16.38
C GLN A 434 -13.31 12.80 -15.85
N ILE A 435 -12.17 13.15 -16.45
CA ILE A 435 -11.40 14.33 -16.02
C ILE A 435 -11.84 15.55 -16.83
N GLY A 436 -12.52 16.47 -16.15
CA GLY A 436 -13.12 17.66 -16.77
C GLY A 436 -14.29 17.35 -17.69
N LEU A 437 -15.01 18.38 -18.09
CA LEU A 437 -16.15 18.25 -19.01
C LEU A 437 -15.73 17.78 -20.42
N ASP A 438 -14.48 17.96 -20.79
CA ASP A 438 -13.90 17.56 -22.09
C ASP A 438 -13.32 16.14 -22.07
N ASP A 439 -13.40 15.44 -20.94
CA ASP A 439 -12.90 14.06 -20.74
C ASP A 439 -11.44 13.91 -21.21
N ARG A 440 -10.60 14.81 -20.72
CA ARG A 440 -9.17 14.80 -21.04
C ARG A 440 -8.45 13.62 -20.40
N ASP A 441 -7.43 13.11 -21.05
CA ASP A 441 -6.53 12.12 -20.47
C ASP A 441 -5.83 12.69 -19.23
N TYR A 442 -5.51 11.82 -18.24
CA TYR A 442 -4.66 12.21 -17.12
C TYR A 442 -3.27 12.66 -17.58
N GLY A 443 -2.73 12.01 -18.61
CA GLY A 443 -1.52 12.45 -19.31
C GLY A 443 -0.21 12.28 -18.52
N LEU A 444 -0.25 11.59 -17.38
CA LEU A 444 0.89 11.30 -16.54
C LEU A 444 0.99 9.78 -16.31
N PHE A 445 2.17 9.31 -15.92
CA PHE A 445 2.28 8.07 -15.16
C PHE A 445 1.75 8.33 -13.76
N LEU A 446 0.72 7.63 -13.34
CA LEU A 446 0.19 7.70 -11.98
C LEU A 446 1.13 6.92 -11.07
N LYS A 447 1.68 7.57 -10.04
CA LYS A 447 2.72 6.97 -9.19
C LYS A 447 2.27 6.72 -7.75
N GLY A 448 1.23 7.37 -7.30
CA GLY A 448 0.68 7.20 -5.95
C GLY A 448 -0.49 8.11 -5.67
N PHE A 449 -1.12 7.85 -4.55
CA PHE A 449 -2.17 8.67 -3.98
C PHE A 449 -1.74 9.21 -2.62
N GLY A 450 -2.57 10.04 -2.04
CA GLY A 450 -2.45 10.52 -0.68
C GLY A 450 -3.74 11.10 -0.17
N GLU A 451 -3.78 11.34 1.14
CA GLU A 451 -4.92 11.91 1.84
C GLU A 451 -4.44 13.00 2.79
N ASP A 452 -5.25 14.03 2.98
CA ASP A 452 -5.02 15.06 3.99
C ASP A 452 -5.81 14.80 5.29
N GLU A 453 -5.64 15.67 6.29
CA GLU A 453 -6.31 15.55 7.59
C GLU A 453 -7.83 15.67 7.52
N ASP A 454 -8.36 16.25 6.44
CA ASP A 454 -9.80 16.44 6.22
C ASP A 454 -10.40 15.28 5.40
N GLY A 455 -9.59 14.30 4.96
CA GLY A 455 -10.00 13.15 4.17
C GLY A 455 -10.16 13.44 2.68
N GLU A 456 -9.57 14.54 2.18
CA GLU A 456 -9.52 14.86 0.76
C GLU A 456 -8.40 14.04 0.09
N VAL A 457 -8.65 13.52 -1.11
CA VAL A 457 -7.75 12.59 -1.79
C VAL A 457 -6.99 13.27 -2.93
N TYR A 458 -5.72 12.89 -3.05
CA TYR A 458 -4.77 13.43 -4.01
C TYR A 458 -4.18 12.34 -4.89
N ALA A 459 -3.93 12.65 -6.16
CA ALA A 459 -3.17 11.80 -7.08
C ALA A 459 -1.83 12.46 -7.40
N CYS A 460 -0.74 11.69 -7.32
CA CYS A 460 0.62 12.12 -7.65
C CYS A 460 1.12 11.40 -8.90
N GLY A 461 1.71 12.13 -9.83
CA GLY A 461 2.21 11.55 -11.08
C GLY A 461 3.29 12.39 -11.74
N SER A 462 3.82 11.88 -12.85
CA SER A 462 4.87 12.53 -13.65
C SER A 462 4.79 12.09 -15.11
N ILE A 463 5.21 12.93 -16.04
CA ILE A 463 5.43 12.50 -17.44
C ILE A 463 6.71 11.68 -17.60
N ALA A 464 7.60 11.69 -16.60
CA ALA A 464 8.81 10.88 -16.60
C ALA A 464 8.53 9.49 -16.03
N LEU A 465 8.85 8.46 -16.80
CA LEU A 465 8.84 7.05 -16.33
C LEU A 465 9.88 6.86 -15.22
N ALA A 466 11.09 7.32 -15.47
CA ALA A 466 12.23 7.22 -14.57
C ALA A 466 12.11 8.14 -13.34
N PRO A 467 12.81 7.83 -12.23
CA PRO A 467 12.89 8.71 -11.06
C PRO A 467 13.85 9.90 -11.32
N THR A 468 13.57 10.66 -12.38
CA THR A 468 14.41 11.79 -12.83
C THR A 468 13.55 12.95 -13.33
N GLY A 469 14.16 14.12 -13.42
CA GLY A 469 13.50 15.35 -13.89
C GLY A 469 12.63 15.98 -12.82
N THR A 470 11.90 17.03 -13.18
CA THR A 470 11.07 17.83 -12.28
C THR A 470 9.66 18.02 -12.85
N THR A 471 9.14 16.98 -13.49
CA THR A 471 7.81 17.01 -14.11
C THR A 471 6.73 16.42 -13.22
N GLY A 472 7.07 16.05 -12.00
CA GLY A 472 6.15 15.51 -11.02
C GLY A 472 5.19 16.57 -10.49
N VAL A 473 3.93 16.14 -10.28
CA VAL A 473 2.86 16.95 -9.69
C VAL A 473 2.06 16.10 -8.72
N CYS A 474 1.48 16.73 -7.69
CA CYS A 474 0.41 16.16 -6.89
C CYS A 474 -0.83 17.07 -7.02
N GLN A 475 -1.99 16.45 -7.22
CA GLN A 475 -3.24 17.13 -7.54
C GLN A 475 -4.37 16.58 -6.68
N ARG A 476 -5.18 17.47 -6.10
CA ARG A 476 -6.40 17.10 -5.38
C ARG A 476 -7.48 16.69 -6.37
N ILE A 477 -8.22 15.63 -6.06
CA ILE A 477 -9.35 15.14 -6.85
C ILE A 477 -10.62 15.78 -6.32
N VAL A 478 -11.31 16.58 -7.13
CA VAL A 478 -12.53 17.30 -6.74
C VAL A 478 -13.66 16.92 -7.69
N ALA A 479 -14.72 16.27 -7.18
CA ALA A 479 -15.86 15.94 -8.02
C ALA A 479 -16.68 17.21 -8.35
N GLU A 480 -17.09 17.31 -9.60
CA GLU A 480 -18.08 18.33 -9.99
C GLU A 480 -19.45 17.99 -9.39
N ASN A 481 -20.09 18.98 -8.73
CA ASN A 481 -21.42 18.86 -8.09
C ASN A 481 -22.56 18.87 -9.13
#